data_4dd039b1588d2eaf0fc77e8a826b3074
#
_entry.id   4dd039b1588d2eaf0fc77e8a826b3074
#
_cell.length_a   1.000
_cell.length_b   1.000
_cell.length_c   1.000
_cell.angle_alpha   90.00
_cell.angle_beta   90.00
_cell.angle_gamma   90.00
#
_symmetry.space_group_name_H-M   'P 1'
#
loop_
_entity.id
_entity.type
_entity.pdbx_description
1 polymer ?
#
loop_
_entity_poly.entity_id
_entity_poly.type
_entity_poly.pdbx_seq_one_letter_code
_entity_poly.pdbx_strand_id
1 'polypeptide(L)'
;MLQRALLSLSLALTLHGAAAATDARPAVEIYGPPGCLACMEWAYYLEQNGFAAHFNATADMAALKRQLKVPAEAESVMTAKVGHYFVEGHVPAEDIQQLLKEKPKARGLAVPGLPLGAPGYEGTDAICEAGCTVLAPNENREVRREMYNTLLVAPNGKTSVYARH
;
A
#
# COMPACT_ATOMS: atom_id res chain seq x y z
N MET A 1 -18.51 -5.52 -79.48
CA MET A 1 -18.27 -6.46 -78.33
C MET A 1 -17.69 -5.64 -77.21
N LEU A 2 -18.50 -5.22 -76.19
CA LEU A 2 -18.08 -4.38 -75.07
C LEU A 2 -17.68 -5.32 -73.89
N GLN A 3 -16.38 -5.27 -73.52
CA GLN A 3 -15.87 -5.99 -72.39
C GLN A 3 -15.91 -5.09 -71.13
N ARG A 4 -16.85 -5.36 -70.21
CA ARG A 4 -16.99 -4.63 -68.95
C ARG A 4 -15.97 -5.21 -67.92
N ALA A 5 -14.99 -4.41 -67.58
CA ALA A 5 -14.08 -4.67 -66.46
C ALA A 5 -14.78 -4.27 -65.16
N LEU A 6 -15.04 -5.24 -64.27
CA LEU A 6 -15.50 -4.99 -62.91
C LEU A 6 -14.27 -4.80 -61.98
N LEU A 7 -14.05 -3.58 -61.52
CA LEU A 7 -13.09 -3.30 -60.47
C LEU A 7 -13.72 -3.65 -59.12
N SER A 8 -13.22 -4.69 -58.48
CA SER A 8 -13.56 -5.05 -57.09
C SER A 8 -12.72 -4.21 -56.15
N LEU A 9 -13.34 -3.25 -55.48
CA LEU A 9 -12.71 -2.44 -54.44
C LEU A 9 -12.79 -3.17 -53.10
N SER A 10 -11.71 -3.82 -52.68
CA SER A 10 -11.61 -4.50 -51.36
C SER A 10 -11.28 -3.46 -50.30
N LEU A 11 -12.25 -3.12 -49.48
CA LEU A 11 -12.10 -2.25 -48.31
C LEU A 11 -11.51 -3.06 -47.14
N ALA A 12 -10.21 -2.99 -46.91
CA ALA A 12 -9.53 -3.60 -45.76
C ALA A 12 -9.83 -2.76 -44.52
N LEU A 13 -10.69 -3.27 -43.64
CA LEU A 13 -11.01 -2.68 -42.36
C LEU A 13 -9.87 -3.05 -41.37
N THR A 14 -8.92 -2.14 -41.14
CA THR A 14 -7.88 -2.33 -40.11
C THR A 14 -8.49 -2.05 -38.74
N LEU A 15 -8.79 -3.13 -37.99
CA LEU A 15 -9.08 -3.01 -36.55
C LEU A 15 -7.80 -2.58 -35.82
N HIS A 16 -7.72 -1.29 -35.48
CA HIS A 16 -6.74 -0.83 -34.52
C HIS A 16 -7.23 -1.22 -33.12
N GLY A 17 -6.77 -2.34 -32.60
CA GLY A 17 -6.93 -2.69 -31.22
C GLY A 17 -6.15 -1.69 -30.36
N ALA A 18 -6.87 -0.76 -29.71
CA ALA A 18 -6.29 0.06 -28.66
C ALA A 18 -5.93 -0.91 -27.51
N ALA A 19 -4.66 -1.28 -27.41
CA ALA A 19 -4.13 -1.89 -26.20
C ALA A 19 -4.31 -0.86 -25.09
N ALA A 20 -5.28 -1.07 -24.19
CA ALA A 20 -5.38 -0.32 -22.95
C ALA A 20 -4.07 -0.60 -22.20
N ALA A 21 -3.20 0.39 -22.12
CA ALA A 21 -2.08 0.37 -21.19
C ALA A 21 -2.70 0.25 -19.80
N THR A 22 -2.65 -0.95 -19.23
CA THR A 22 -2.91 -1.15 -17.82
C THR A 22 -1.84 -0.34 -17.10
N ASP A 23 -2.22 0.79 -16.51
CA ASP A 23 -1.35 1.60 -15.67
C ASP A 23 -1.05 0.73 -14.43
N ALA A 24 -0.08 -0.16 -14.59
CA ALA A 24 0.31 -1.12 -13.54
C ALA A 24 0.86 -0.28 -12.37
N ARG A 25 0.14 -0.31 -11.25
CA ARG A 25 0.61 0.33 -10.03
C ARG A 25 2.00 -0.20 -9.68
N PRO A 26 2.91 0.64 -9.18
CA PRO A 26 4.19 0.17 -8.71
C PRO A 26 4.01 -0.85 -7.58
N ALA A 27 4.86 -1.87 -7.54
CA ALA A 27 4.88 -2.83 -6.46
C ALA A 27 5.17 -2.14 -5.11
N VAL A 28 4.64 -2.69 -4.04
CA VAL A 28 4.89 -2.25 -2.66
C VAL A 28 5.88 -3.20 -2.02
N GLU A 29 7.11 -2.73 -1.84
CA GLU A 29 8.17 -3.48 -1.18
C GLU A 29 8.15 -3.17 0.32
N ILE A 30 7.66 -4.10 1.12
CA ILE A 30 7.47 -3.95 2.57
C ILE A 30 8.67 -4.51 3.29
N TYR A 31 9.20 -3.78 4.27
CA TYR A 31 10.32 -4.17 5.11
C TYR A 31 9.89 -4.14 6.57
N GLY A 32 10.24 -5.19 7.31
CA GLY A 32 9.94 -5.32 8.72
C GLY A 32 10.85 -6.35 9.40
N PRO A 33 10.82 -6.46 10.73
CA PRO A 33 11.61 -7.44 11.44
C PRO A 33 11.21 -8.87 11.04
N PRO A 34 12.12 -9.85 11.15
CA PRO A 34 11.79 -11.25 10.92
C PRO A 34 10.60 -11.70 11.79
N GLY A 35 9.63 -12.42 11.19
CA GLY A 35 8.46 -12.92 11.89
C GLY A 35 7.37 -11.86 12.18
N CYS A 36 7.43 -10.69 11.56
CA CYS A 36 6.44 -9.63 11.72
C CYS A 36 5.08 -10.03 11.12
N LEU A 37 4.18 -10.55 11.95
CA LEU A 37 2.83 -10.94 11.52
C LEU A 37 2.03 -9.71 11.02
N ALA A 38 2.06 -8.60 11.75
CA ALA A 38 1.40 -7.37 11.33
C ALA A 38 1.86 -6.87 9.95
N CYS A 39 3.15 -7.06 9.62
CA CYS A 39 3.67 -6.71 8.29
C CYS A 39 3.08 -7.62 7.19
N MET A 40 2.95 -8.91 7.47
CA MET A 40 2.38 -9.89 6.52
C MET A 40 0.88 -9.68 6.34
N GLU A 41 0.14 -9.38 7.42
CA GLU A 41 -1.28 -9.06 7.36
C GLU A 41 -1.54 -7.77 6.54
N TRP A 42 -0.71 -6.76 6.73
CA TRP A 42 -0.81 -5.55 5.93
C TRP A 42 -0.44 -5.80 4.46
N ALA A 43 0.55 -6.64 4.17
CA ALA A 43 0.85 -7.06 2.80
C ALA A 43 -0.37 -7.73 2.15
N TYR A 44 -0.98 -8.69 2.85
CA TYR A 44 -2.20 -9.36 2.40
C TYR A 44 -3.36 -8.37 2.17
N TYR A 45 -3.58 -7.43 3.09
CA TYR A 45 -4.57 -6.37 2.91
C TYR A 45 -4.31 -5.55 1.64
N LEU A 46 -3.06 -5.17 1.37
CA LEU A 46 -2.71 -4.43 0.15
C LEU A 46 -2.97 -5.25 -1.12
N GLU A 47 -2.70 -6.55 -1.11
CA GLU A 47 -2.99 -7.45 -2.23
C GLU A 47 -4.51 -7.51 -2.50
N GLN A 48 -5.35 -7.59 -1.46
CA GLN A 48 -6.80 -7.56 -1.59
C GLN A 48 -7.31 -6.22 -2.17
N ASN A 49 -6.51 -5.15 -2.06
CA ASN A 49 -6.79 -3.82 -2.61
C ASN A 49 -6.07 -3.55 -3.95
N GLY A 50 -5.55 -4.61 -4.60
CA GLY A 50 -5.02 -4.56 -5.96
C GLY A 50 -3.61 -4.02 -6.08
N PHE A 51 -2.80 -4.11 -5.03
CA PHE A 51 -1.36 -3.88 -5.09
C PHE A 51 -0.60 -5.21 -5.26
N ALA A 52 0.53 -5.17 -5.95
CA ALA A 52 1.54 -6.22 -5.82
C ALA A 52 2.37 -5.88 -4.57
N ALA A 53 2.20 -6.65 -3.49
CA ALA A 53 2.87 -6.39 -2.22
C ALA A 53 3.82 -7.52 -1.87
N HIS A 54 5.05 -7.18 -1.48
CA HIS A 54 6.09 -8.15 -1.15
C HIS A 54 6.72 -7.83 0.19
N PHE A 55 6.69 -8.80 1.11
CA PHE A 55 7.32 -8.65 2.43
C PHE A 55 8.77 -9.14 2.39
N ASN A 56 9.68 -8.29 2.85
CA ASN A 56 11.12 -8.51 2.93
C ASN A 56 11.56 -8.38 4.39
N ALA A 57 11.88 -9.48 5.04
CA ALA A 57 12.41 -9.44 6.40
C ALA A 57 13.78 -8.74 6.42
N THR A 58 13.96 -7.79 7.33
CA THR A 58 15.24 -7.12 7.54
C THR A 58 15.53 -6.93 9.03
N ALA A 59 16.77 -7.17 9.43
CA ALA A 59 17.21 -6.99 10.80
C ALA A 59 17.57 -5.52 11.13
N ASP A 60 17.90 -4.72 10.12
CA ASP A 60 18.32 -3.32 10.32
C ASP A 60 17.28 -2.33 9.78
N MET A 61 16.15 -2.30 10.46
CA MET A 61 15.09 -1.32 10.20
C MET A 61 15.55 0.13 10.41
N ALA A 62 16.45 0.34 11.40
CA ALA A 62 16.95 1.68 11.69
C ALA A 62 17.79 2.24 10.54
N ALA A 63 18.63 1.43 9.90
CA ALA A 63 19.38 1.86 8.71
C ALA A 63 18.45 2.19 7.55
N LEU A 64 17.43 1.36 7.30
CA LEU A 64 16.46 1.59 6.23
C LEU A 64 15.68 2.90 6.44
N LYS A 65 15.17 3.14 7.65
CA LYS A 65 14.43 4.37 8.00
C LYS A 65 15.32 5.62 7.86
N ARG A 66 16.58 5.56 8.31
CA ARG A 66 17.54 6.66 8.08
C ARG A 66 17.78 6.91 6.61
N GLN A 67 17.95 5.86 5.79
CA GLN A 67 18.15 5.98 4.33
C GLN A 67 16.95 6.65 3.66
N LEU A 68 15.74 6.29 4.05
CA LEU A 68 14.50 6.84 3.51
C LEU A 68 14.13 8.19 4.14
N LYS A 69 14.89 8.60 5.18
CA LYS A 69 14.67 9.84 5.95
C LYS A 69 13.26 9.90 6.55
N VAL A 70 12.82 8.77 7.12
CA VAL A 70 11.59 8.71 7.92
C VAL A 70 11.81 9.55 9.17
N PRO A 71 10.94 10.54 9.47
CA PRO A 71 11.04 11.31 10.70
C PRO A 71 10.76 10.43 11.92
N ALA A 72 11.48 10.64 13.03
CA ALA A 72 11.32 9.82 14.24
C ALA A 72 9.88 9.82 14.78
N GLU A 73 9.19 10.96 14.71
CA GLU A 73 7.79 11.10 15.14
C GLU A 73 6.78 10.38 14.22
N ALA A 74 7.22 9.95 13.04
CA ALA A 74 6.40 9.23 12.06
C ALA A 74 6.67 7.73 12.05
N GLU A 75 7.64 7.23 12.83
CA GLU A 75 8.06 5.83 12.78
C GLU A 75 6.97 4.86 13.27
N SER A 76 6.95 3.69 12.65
CA SER A 76 6.11 2.53 12.97
C SER A 76 6.93 1.25 12.93
N VAL A 77 6.27 0.09 13.00
CA VAL A 77 6.93 -1.24 13.02
C VAL A 77 7.51 -1.64 11.66
N MET A 78 6.96 -1.12 10.57
CA MET A 78 7.37 -1.46 9.21
C MET A 78 7.49 -0.22 8.34
N THR A 79 8.28 -0.35 7.28
CA THR A 79 8.48 0.67 6.26
C THR A 79 8.36 0.03 4.88
N ALA A 80 7.60 0.63 3.98
CA ALA A 80 7.52 0.17 2.60
C ALA A 80 8.03 1.21 1.60
N LYS A 81 8.33 0.74 0.38
CA LYS A 81 8.63 1.57 -0.78
C LYS A 81 7.56 1.34 -1.83
N VAL A 82 7.03 2.42 -2.39
CA VAL A 82 6.10 2.39 -3.50
C VAL A 82 6.45 3.51 -4.48
N GLY A 83 6.92 3.14 -5.66
CA GLY A 83 7.50 4.11 -6.58
C GLY A 83 8.69 4.85 -5.93
N HIS A 84 8.61 6.17 -5.84
CA HIS A 84 9.63 7.00 -5.19
C HIS A 84 9.28 7.42 -3.76
N TYR A 85 8.12 6.98 -3.26
CA TYR A 85 7.64 7.27 -1.92
C TYR A 85 8.03 6.17 -0.94
N PHE A 86 8.19 6.53 0.33
CA PHE A 86 8.07 5.58 1.41
C PHE A 86 6.64 5.56 1.95
N VAL A 87 6.26 4.45 2.55
CA VAL A 87 5.02 4.28 3.32
C VAL A 87 5.41 3.66 4.65
N GLU A 88 5.12 4.35 5.73
CA GLU A 88 5.49 3.95 7.08
C GLU A 88 4.26 3.52 7.87
N GLY A 89 4.28 2.30 8.40
CA GLY A 89 3.17 1.74 9.17
C GLY A 89 1.98 1.31 8.32
N HIS A 90 0.85 1.11 8.97
CA HIS A 90 -0.39 0.55 8.41
C HIS A 90 -1.23 1.60 7.67
N VAL A 91 -0.65 2.21 6.64
CA VAL A 91 -1.36 3.20 5.81
C VAL A 91 -2.45 2.51 5.00
N PRO A 92 -3.70 3.02 4.99
CA PRO A 92 -4.78 2.50 4.17
C PRO A 92 -4.46 2.48 2.67
N ALA A 93 -4.94 1.45 1.97
CA ALA A 93 -4.69 1.27 0.54
C ALA A 93 -5.21 2.44 -0.31
N GLU A 94 -6.36 3.01 0.08
CA GLU A 94 -6.95 4.19 -0.56
C GLU A 94 -6.05 5.42 -0.48
N ASP A 95 -5.36 5.64 0.64
CA ASP A 95 -4.43 6.75 0.81
C ASP A 95 -3.20 6.57 -0.09
N ILE A 96 -2.70 5.32 -0.20
CA ILE A 96 -1.59 5.01 -1.11
C ILE A 96 -2.03 5.19 -2.57
N GLN A 97 -3.25 4.76 -2.92
CA GLN A 97 -3.81 4.97 -4.26
C GLN A 97 -3.92 6.46 -4.59
N GLN A 98 -4.39 7.26 -3.64
CA GLN A 98 -4.52 8.70 -3.80
C GLN A 98 -3.14 9.36 -3.94
N LEU A 99 -2.16 9.00 -3.11
CA LEU A 99 -0.78 9.47 -3.21
C LEU A 99 -0.19 9.22 -4.62
N LEU A 100 -0.37 7.99 -5.13
CA LEU A 100 0.13 7.60 -6.45
C LEU A 100 -0.58 8.34 -7.60
N LYS A 101 -1.85 8.69 -7.42
CA LYS A 101 -2.64 9.47 -8.37
C LYS A 101 -2.25 10.95 -8.37
N GLU A 102 -2.16 11.55 -7.19
CA GLU A 102 -1.90 12.99 -7.03
C GLU A 102 -0.42 13.34 -7.25
N LYS A 103 0.49 12.42 -6.95
CA LYS A 103 1.93 12.58 -7.09
C LYS A 103 2.47 13.86 -6.44
N PRO A 104 2.11 14.14 -5.18
CA PRO A 104 2.54 15.34 -4.50
C PRO A 104 4.06 15.36 -4.32
N LYS A 105 4.65 16.55 -4.17
CA LYS A 105 6.06 16.69 -3.80
C LYS A 105 6.22 16.35 -2.32
N ALA A 106 6.37 15.07 -2.01
CA ALA A 106 6.50 14.53 -0.66
C ALA A 106 7.58 13.44 -0.62
N ARG A 107 8.00 13.05 0.59
CA ARG A 107 8.81 11.83 0.80
C ARG A 107 7.95 10.59 0.84
N GLY A 108 6.75 10.68 1.42
CA GLY A 108 5.83 9.56 1.58
C GLY A 108 4.69 9.82 2.55
N LEU A 109 4.02 8.74 2.94
CA LEU A 109 2.96 8.72 3.95
C LEU A 109 3.42 7.97 5.20
N ALA A 110 2.78 8.28 6.33
CA ALA A 110 3.02 7.57 7.58
C ALA A 110 1.75 7.45 8.43
N VAL A 111 1.55 6.29 9.02
CA VAL A 111 0.68 6.05 10.18
C VAL A 111 1.61 5.71 11.35
N PRO A 112 1.88 6.67 12.25
CA PRO A 112 2.81 6.46 13.36
C PRO A 112 2.33 5.38 14.33
N GLY A 113 3.25 4.61 14.88
CA GLY A 113 2.95 3.58 15.85
C GLY A 113 2.19 2.40 15.23
N LEU A 114 1.24 1.86 15.98
CA LEU A 114 0.42 0.72 15.57
C LEU A 114 -1.00 0.93 16.14
N PRO A 115 -1.80 1.84 15.54
CA PRO A 115 -3.14 2.12 16.05
C PRO A 115 -4.07 0.92 15.84
N LEU A 116 -4.83 0.60 16.88
CA LEU A 116 -5.79 -0.49 16.85
C LEU A 116 -6.90 -0.21 15.84
N GLY A 117 -7.15 -1.15 14.94
CA GLY A 117 -8.13 -0.98 13.86
C GLY A 117 -7.57 -0.40 12.57
N ALA A 118 -6.25 -0.12 12.51
CA ALA A 118 -5.59 0.15 11.24
C ALA A 118 -5.60 -1.10 10.34
N PRO A 119 -5.58 -0.94 9.00
CA PRO A 119 -5.65 -2.06 8.07
C PRO A 119 -4.55 -3.10 8.30
N GLY A 120 -4.92 -4.39 8.41
CA GLY A 120 -4.01 -5.47 8.77
C GLY A 120 -3.67 -5.51 10.27
N TYR A 121 -4.31 -4.66 11.09
CA TYR A 121 -4.29 -4.70 12.55
C TYR A 121 -5.70 -4.46 13.11
N GLU A 122 -6.67 -5.16 12.57
CA GLU A 122 -8.10 -4.97 12.82
C GLU A 122 -8.57 -5.76 14.05
N GLY A 123 -7.99 -5.46 15.22
CA GLY A 123 -8.65 -5.76 16.50
C GLY A 123 -8.94 -7.21 16.85
N THR A 124 -8.24 -8.15 16.28
CA THR A 124 -8.02 -9.40 16.99
C THR A 124 -6.93 -9.12 18.00
N ASP A 125 -7.20 -9.32 19.29
CA ASP A 125 -6.14 -9.33 20.30
C ASP A 125 -5.05 -10.32 19.85
N ALA A 126 -4.18 -9.89 18.99
CA ALA A 126 -2.96 -10.59 18.70
C ALA A 126 -2.06 -10.40 19.93
N ILE A 127 -2.49 -10.99 21.04
CA ILE A 127 -1.59 -11.21 22.18
C ILE A 127 -0.65 -12.33 21.77
N CYS A 128 0.19 -12.05 20.78
CA CYS A 128 1.34 -12.88 20.49
C CYS A 128 2.50 -12.61 21.45
N GLU A 129 2.33 -11.74 22.46
CA GLU A 129 3.34 -11.54 23.52
C GLU A 129 3.47 -12.74 24.47
N ALA A 130 2.51 -13.66 24.49
CA ALA A 130 2.51 -14.82 25.38
C ALA A 130 2.27 -16.17 24.68
N GLY A 131 2.55 -16.26 23.37
CA GLY A 131 2.25 -17.44 22.55
C GLY A 131 0.86 -17.32 21.91
N CYS A 132 0.78 -17.70 20.66
CA CYS A 132 -0.44 -17.69 19.87
C CYS A 132 -1.48 -18.66 20.46
N THR A 133 -2.18 -18.23 21.48
CA THR A 133 -3.34 -18.94 21.98
C THR A 133 -4.54 -18.44 21.18
N VAL A 134 -5.10 -19.29 20.36
CA VAL A 134 -6.41 -19.05 19.74
C VAL A 134 -7.42 -18.97 20.88
N LEU A 135 -7.71 -17.77 21.32
CA LEU A 135 -8.78 -17.56 22.30
C LEU A 135 -10.11 -17.78 21.59
N ALA A 136 -10.97 -18.60 22.21
CA ALA A 136 -12.33 -18.79 21.75
C ALA A 136 -13.02 -17.44 21.57
N PRO A 137 -13.87 -17.25 20.54
CA PRO A 137 -14.58 -16.00 20.33
C PRO A 137 -15.50 -15.75 21.53
N ASN A 138 -15.23 -14.68 22.28
CA ASN A 138 -16.14 -14.16 23.28
C ASN A 138 -17.26 -13.38 22.56
N GLU A 139 -18.51 -13.72 22.80
CA GLU A 139 -19.68 -13.12 22.16
C GLU A 139 -19.87 -11.61 22.40
N ASN A 140 -19.06 -10.99 23.27
CA ASN A 140 -19.14 -9.56 23.63
C ASN A 140 -17.86 -8.77 23.28
N ARG A 141 -17.13 -9.15 22.23
CA ARG A 141 -15.95 -8.41 21.82
C ARG A 141 -16.34 -7.16 21.03
N GLU A 142 -16.40 -6.03 21.72
CA GLU A 142 -16.38 -4.74 21.04
C GLU A 142 -15.05 -4.59 20.31
N VAL A 143 -15.10 -4.48 18.98
CA VAL A 143 -13.94 -4.14 18.18
C VAL A 143 -13.54 -2.70 18.53
N ARG A 144 -12.55 -2.55 19.39
CA ARG A 144 -11.99 -1.23 19.69
C ARG A 144 -11.22 -0.74 18.47
N ARG A 145 -11.59 0.44 17.98
CA ARG A 145 -10.86 1.15 16.94
C ARG A 145 -10.33 2.45 17.52
N GLU A 146 -9.08 2.74 17.25
CA GLU A 146 -8.48 4.02 17.58
C GLU A 146 -8.63 4.97 16.41
N MET A 147 -8.94 6.23 16.70
CA MET A 147 -8.89 7.29 15.69
C MET A 147 -7.43 7.57 15.39
N TYR A 148 -7.04 7.54 14.13
CA TYR A 148 -5.66 7.83 13.72
C TYR A 148 -5.62 8.68 12.45
N ASN A 149 -4.45 9.24 12.16
CA ASN A 149 -4.22 10.02 10.97
C ASN A 149 -3.18 9.37 10.09
N THR A 150 -3.41 9.37 8.79
CA THR A 150 -2.33 9.27 7.82
C THR A 150 -1.66 10.63 7.68
N LEU A 151 -0.36 10.66 7.81
CA LEU A 151 0.46 11.86 7.69
C LEU A 151 1.15 11.91 6.34
N LEU A 152 1.19 13.07 5.70
CA LEU A 152 2.06 13.37 4.57
C LEU A 152 3.40 13.89 5.09
N VAL A 153 4.50 13.30 4.64
CA VAL A 153 5.85 13.74 5.00
C VAL A 153 6.44 14.56 3.86
N ALA A 154 6.58 15.85 4.09
CA ALA A 154 7.12 16.79 3.11
C ALA A 154 8.63 16.58 2.86
N PRO A 155 9.22 17.15 1.78
CA PRO A 155 10.64 17.01 1.47
C PRO A 155 11.58 17.51 2.56
N ASN A 156 11.16 18.47 3.37
CA ASN A 156 11.91 19.00 4.50
C ASN A 156 11.75 18.17 5.78
N GLY A 157 10.96 17.09 5.75
CA GLY A 157 10.68 16.21 6.88
C GLY A 157 9.48 16.63 7.76
N LYS A 158 8.89 17.79 7.54
CA LYS A 158 7.69 18.20 8.27
C LYS A 158 6.50 17.31 7.90
N THR A 159 5.68 17.01 8.89
CA THR A 159 4.47 16.22 8.74
C THR A 159 3.22 17.10 8.72
N SER A 160 2.19 16.65 8.01
CA SER A 160 0.85 17.25 8.03
C SER A 160 -0.19 16.13 7.87
N VAL A 161 -1.41 16.36 8.38
CA VAL A 161 -2.50 15.39 8.22
C VAL A 161 -2.86 15.28 6.75
N TYR A 162 -2.81 14.05 6.22
CA TYR A 162 -3.22 13.69 4.85
C TYR A 162 -4.65 13.17 4.84
N ALA A 163 -4.97 12.22 5.73
CA ALA A 163 -6.30 11.66 5.91
C ALA A 163 -6.58 11.37 7.40
N ARG A 164 -7.85 11.21 7.75
CA ARG A 164 -8.32 10.85 9.12
C ARG A 164 -9.17 9.58 9.05
N HIS A 165 -8.94 8.68 9.96
CA HIS A 165 -9.58 7.38 10.02
C HIS A 165 -10.18 7.09 11.39
#